data_fe352363faee1628a79bc376485d3e19
#
_entry.id   fe352363faee1628a79bc376485d3e19
#
_cell.length_a   1.000
_cell.length_b   1.000
_cell.length_c   1.000
_cell.angle_alpha   90.00
_cell.angle_beta   90.00
_cell.angle_gamma   90.00
#
_symmetry.space_group_name_H-M   'P 1'
#
loop_
_entity.id
_entity.type
_entity.pdbx_description
1 polymer ?
#
loop_
_entity_poly.entity_id
_entity_poly.type
_entity_poly.pdbx_seq_one_letter_code
_entity_poly.pdbx_strand_id
1 'polypeptide(L)'
;GEFFARRVSVLDPDSSLLLRKPLMHVPHAGGQRLHSDSVSHHVLRNWIVQGRQTDSAVAPRCVSLQIYPPSGRQLTRQAPNQQFVAIAEFSDGLAKDVTDLAVFTVSDEAVATVSADGRVTRADEKARGQAAITVRYLEQMETSFLTAVPETEGFNWPALHESNYVDNLVHARLKQLEYIPAEQTLDSEFLRRVYLDVTGLLPSVETTREFLADRSADKRATLIDELLASSEHAKFQTLQWGDTLRIRNASVSSPGVFKFYRWLIRSFEQNKPYDQFARELLTSSGSSFENPA
;
A
#
# COMPACT_ATOMS: atom_id res chain seq x y z
N GLY A 1 33.64 -5.22 33.44
CA GLY A 1 32.85 -6.25 34.09
C GLY A 1 32.02 -7.13 33.17
N GLU A 2 32.02 -6.88 31.87
CA GLU A 2 31.16 -7.64 30.90
C GLU A 2 31.74 -8.99 30.46
N PHE A 3 32.95 -9.33 30.86
CA PHE A 3 33.68 -10.46 30.29
C PHE A 3 33.43 -11.81 31.02
N PHE A 4 32.69 -11.86 32.11
CA PHE A 4 32.51 -13.07 32.90
C PHE A 4 31.23 -13.87 32.61
N ALA A 5 30.28 -13.31 31.81
CA ALA A 5 29.07 -14.03 31.46
C ALA A 5 29.21 -14.75 30.10
N ARG A 6 28.92 -16.06 30.07
CA ARG A 6 28.90 -16.82 28.80
C ARG A 6 27.71 -16.38 27.96
N ARG A 7 27.88 -16.42 26.63
CA ARG A 7 26.75 -16.17 25.71
C ARG A 7 25.57 -17.07 25.99
N VAL A 8 25.86 -18.33 26.23
CA VAL A 8 24.88 -19.38 26.63
C VAL A 8 25.50 -20.26 27.68
N SER A 9 24.80 -20.48 28.79
CA SER A 9 25.18 -21.36 29.88
C SER A 9 24.09 -22.43 30.07
N VAL A 10 24.41 -23.69 29.82
CA VAL A 10 23.46 -24.82 30.02
C VAL A 10 23.31 -25.16 31.49
N LEU A 11 24.36 -24.96 32.29
CA LEU A 11 24.34 -25.22 33.73
C LEU A 11 23.53 -24.19 34.52
N ASP A 12 23.51 -22.96 34.03
CA ASP A 12 22.73 -21.89 34.61
C ASP A 12 22.13 -21.06 33.44
N PRO A 13 20.99 -21.49 32.89
CA PRO A 13 20.36 -20.88 31.75
C PRO A 13 20.07 -19.37 31.93
N ASP A 14 19.63 -18.97 33.12
CA ASP A 14 19.23 -17.64 33.45
C ASP A 14 20.41 -16.65 33.54
N SER A 15 21.65 -17.15 33.68
CA SER A 15 22.87 -16.34 33.58
C SER A 15 23.32 -16.08 32.13
N SER A 16 22.69 -16.71 31.14
CA SER A 16 23.04 -16.58 29.73
C SER A 16 22.87 -15.15 29.23
N LEU A 17 23.89 -14.58 28.59
CA LEU A 17 23.77 -13.24 27.96
C LEU A 17 22.71 -13.20 26.87
N LEU A 18 22.43 -14.35 26.22
CA LEU A 18 21.35 -14.48 25.24
C LEU A 18 19.96 -14.14 25.81
N LEU A 19 19.74 -14.42 27.11
CA LEU A 19 18.51 -14.04 27.84
C LEU A 19 18.65 -12.69 28.53
N ARG A 20 19.76 -12.46 29.25
CA ARG A 20 19.94 -11.27 30.10
C ARG A 20 19.99 -9.96 29.32
N LYS A 21 20.60 -9.95 28.12
CA LYS A 21 20.66 -8.73 27.28
C LYS A 21 19.28 -8.32 26.79
N PRO A 22 18.49 -9.16 26.10
CA PRO A 22 17.15 -8.79 25.69
C PRO A 22 16.18 -8.44 26.82
N LEU A 23 16.40 -8.98 28.03
CA LEU A 23 15.66 -8.62 29.23
C LEU A 23 16.13 -7.29 29.89
N MET A 24 17.17 -6.65 29.38
CA MET A 24 17.82 -5.48 29.98
C MET A 24 18.41 -5.74 31.36
N HIS A 25 18.68 -6.99 31.75
CA HIS A 25 19.41 -7.32 32.97
C HIS A 25 20.92 -7.00 32.86
N VAL A 26 21.38 -6.74 31.64
CA VAL A 26 22.73 -6.26 31.31
C VAL A 26 22.60 -5.12 30.31
N PRO A 27 23.20 -3.95 30.60
CA PRO A 27 23.16 -2.81 29.68
C PRO A 27 23.70 -3.15 28.29
N HIS A 28 22.96 -2.74 27.23
CA HIS A 28 23.40 -2.85 25.86
C HIS A 28 22.58 -1.90 24.96
N ALA A 29 23.08 -1.62 23.73
CA ALA A 29 22.45 -0.67 22.82
C ALA A 29 21.13 -1.15 22.18
N GLY A 30 20.76 -2.45 22.32
CA GLY A 30 19.60 -3.05 21.65
C GLY A 30 18.24 -2.77 22.31
N GLY A 31 18.19 -2.18 23.48
CA GLY A 31 16.98 -1.99 24.28
C GLY A 31 16.35 -3.30 24.78
N GLN A 32 15.21 -3.20 25.47
CA GLN A 32 14.47 -4.36 25.93
C GLN A 32 13.72 -5.01 24.76
N ARG A 33 13.93 -6.31 24.57
CA ARG A 33 13.33 -7.11 23.46
C ARG A 33 12.52 -8.29 23.96
N LEU A 34 12.73 -8.71 25.20
CA LEU A 34 12.00 -9.78 25.85
C LEU A 34 11.49 -9.31 27.21
N HIS A 35 10.39 -9.90 27.64
CA HIS A 35 9.88 -9.83 29.00
C HIS A 35 9.98 -11.21 29.63
N SER A 36 10.22 -11.30 30.94
CA SER A 36 10.49 -12.56 31.66
C SER A 36 9.33 -13.56 31.60
N ASP A 37 8.11 -13.06 31.41
CA ASP A 37 6.86 -13.82 31.31
C ASP A 37 6.42 -14.09 29.88
N SER A 38 7.18 -13.61 28.89
CA SER A 38 6.82 -13.77 27.47
C SER A 38 7.07 -15.19 26.97
N VAL A 39 6.23 -15.66 26.04
CA VAL A 39 6.40 -16.95 25.35
C VAL A 39 7.77 -17.05 24.70
N SER A 40 8.24 -16.01 24.04
CA SER A 40 9.57 -15.96 23.41
C SER A 40 10.71 -16.18 24.41
N HIS A 41 10.60 -15.62 25.63
CA HIS A 41 11.58 -15.86 26.69
C HIS A 41 11.56 -17.32 27.12
N HIS A 42 10.40 -17.90 27.35
CA HIS A 42 10.25 -19.32 27.74
C HIS A 42 10.79 -20.29 26.67
N VAL A 43 10.52 -20.00 25.40
CA VAL A 43 11.03 -20.80 24.27
C VAL A 43 12.56 -20.78 24.24
N LEU A 44 13.19 -19.59 24.32
CA LEU A 44 14.65 -19.48 24.33
C LEU A 44 15.29 -20.14 25.58
N ARG A 45 14.68 -19.93 26.74
CA ARG A 45 15.15 -20.55 27.99
C ARG A 45 15.07 -22.06 27.92
N ASN A 46 13.95 -22.62 27.47
CA ASN A 46 13.75 -24.06 27.33
C ASN A 46 14.72 -24.66 26.31
N TRP A 47 14.99 -24.00 25.20
CA TRP A 47 15.99 -24.42 24.23
C TRP A 47 17.39 -24.53 24.86
N ILE A 48 17.78 -23.60 25.75
CA ILE A 48 19.05 -23.67 26.49
C ILE A 48 19.03 -24.86 27.45
N VAL A 49 17.95 -25.04 28.22
CA VAL A 49 17.78 -26.16 29.18
C VAL A 49 17.89 -27.51 28.48
N GLN A 50 17.30 -27.65 27.30
CA GLN A 50 17.33 -28.87 26.48
C GLN A 50 18.67 -29.12 25.78
N GLY A 51 19.70 -28.33 26.09
CA GLY A 51 21.05 -28.57 25.59
C GLY A 51 21.37 -27.90 24.25
N ARG A 52 20.55 -26.93 23.80
CA ARG A 52 20.77 -26.13 22.57
C ARG A 52 20.82 -26.98 21.31
N GLN A 53 19.92 -27.94 21.21
CA GLN A 53 19.86 -28.78 20.03
C GLN A 53 19.60 -27.91 18.78
N THR A 54 20.29 -28.20 17.69
CA THR A 54 20.04 -27.61 16.39
C THR A 54 18.98 -28.41 15.66
N ASP A 55 18.19 -27.75 14.84
CA ASP A 55 17.21 -28.41 13.99
C ASP A 55 17.92 -29.44 13.09
N SER A 56 17.29 -30.58 12.88
CA SER A 56 17.74 -31.51 11.86
C SER A 56 17.50 -30.94 10.47
N ALA A 57 18.24 -31.47 9.47
CA ALA A 57 18.02 -31.08 8.06
C ALA A 57 16.59 -31.43 7.57
N VAL A 58 15.85 -32.24 8.34
CA VAL A 58 14.46 -32.67 8.04
C VAL A 58 13.44 -31.93 8.93
N ALA A 59 13.86 -30.93 9.69
CA ALA A 59 12.94 -30.16 10.55
C ALA A 59 11.84 -29.51 9.70
N PRO A 60 10.58 -29.57 10.15
CA PRO A 60 9.46 -28.94 9.45
C PRO A 60 9.70 -27.44 9.27
N ARG A 61 9.49 -26.93 8.05
CA ARG A 61 9.59 -25.51 7.71
C ARG A 61 8.21 -24.89 7.64
N CYS A 62 8.08 -23.65 8.05
CA CYS A 62 6.87 -22.87 7.83
C CYS A 62 6.71 -22.63 6.33
N VAL A 63 5.59 -23.12 5.75
CA VAL A 63 5.32 -23.03 4.31
C VAL A 63 4.26 -21.99 3.99
N SER A 64 3.34 -21.71 4.91
CA SER A 64 2.34 -20.65 4.77
C SER A 64 1.99 -20.04 6.12
N LEU A 65 1.47 -18.82 6.07
CA LEU A 65 0.94 -18.11 7.22
C LEU A 65 -0.45 -17.59 6.85
N GLN A 66 -1.40 -17.73 7.76
CA GLN A 66 -2.75 -17.22 7.59
C GLN A 66 -3.10 -16.34 8.78
N ILE A 67 -3.81 -15.24 8.51
CA ILE A 67 -4.32 -14.33 9.54
C ILE A 67 -5.85 -14.43 9.62
N TYR A 68 -6.37 -14.53 10.84
CA TYR A 68 -7.80 -14.54 11.12
C TYR A 68 -8.16 -13.42 12.08
N PRO A 69 -9.30 -12.73 11.87
CA PRO A 69 -10.20 -12.87 10.74
C PRO A 69 -9.60 -12.38 9.43
N PRO A 70 -10.13 -12.83 8.26
CA PRO A 70 -9.75 -12.29 6.97
C PRO A 70 -10.18 -10.83 6.84
N SER A 71 -9.74 -10.16 5.78
CA SER A 71 -10.06 -8.75 5.48
C SER A 71 -11.56 -8.44 5.49
N GLY A 72 -11.90 -7.18 5.77
CA GLY A 72 -13.28 -6.68 5.74
C GLY A 72 -13.92 -6.46 7.12
N ARG A 73 -13.20 -6.68 8.22
CA ARG A 73 -13.69 -6.38 9.57
C ARG A 73 -13.84 -4.87 9.77
N GLN A 74 -14.85 -4.52 10.58
CA GLN A 74 -15.13 -3.15 10.98
C GLN A 74 -14.95 -2.99 12.48
N LEU A 75 -14.27 -1.92 12.88
CA LEU A 75 -14.24 -1.45 14.27
C LEU A 75 -15.24 -0.31 14.41
N THR A 76 -16.17 -0.48 15.32
CA THR A 76 -17.20 0.50 15.65
C THR A 76 -17.00 1.03 17.07
N ARG A 77 -17.79 2.00 17.49
CA ARG A 77 -17.79 2.44 18.89
C ARG A 77 -18.23 1.34 19.86
N GLN A 78 -19.20 0.51 19.44
CA GLN A 78 -19.72 -0.58 20.24
C GLN A 78 -18.83 -1.80 20.24
N ALA A 79 -18.06 -2.01 19.16
CA ALA A 79 -17.09 -3.10 19.00
C ALA A 79 -15.71 -2.54 18.62
N PRO A 80 -15.02 -1.86 19.58
CA PRO A 80 -13.77 -1.16 19.30
C PRO A 80 -12.55 -2.09 19.18
N ASN A 81 -12.71 -3.38 19.48
CA ASN A 81 -11.60 -4.34 19.52
C ASN A 81 -11.88 -5.52 18.59
N GLN A 82 -10.80 -6.03 18.00
CA GLN A 82 -10.81 -7.26 17.23
C GLN A 82 -9.55 -8.07 17.57
N GLN A 83 -9.73 -9.33 17.97
CA GLN A 83 -8.62 -10.25 18.11
C GLN A 83 -8.23 -10.81 16.74
N PHE A 84 -6.95 -10.75 16.42
CA PHE A 84 -6.34 -11.44 15.29
C PHE A 84 -5.52 -12.62 15.77
N VAL A 85 -5.57 -13.71 15.00
CA VAL A 85 -4.85 -14.97 15.26
C VAL A 85 -4.02 -15.30 14.03
N ALA A 86 -2.80 -15.74 14.25
CA ALA A 86 -1.87 -16.17 13.21
C ALA A 86 -1.71 -17.69 13.23
N ILE A 87 -2.05 -18.35 12.12
CA ILE A 87 -1.90 -19.81 11.96
C ILE A 87 -0.82 -20.08 10.92
N ALA A 88 0.22 -20.77 11.32
CA ALA A 88 1.31 -21.22 10.45
C ALA A 88 1.11 -22.68 10.05
N GLU A 89 1.23 -22.97 8.77
CA GLU A 89 1.30 -24.33 8.24
C GLU A 89 2.76 -24.73 8.01
N PHE A 90 3.09 -25.96 8.36
CA PHE A 90 4.43 -26.50 8.25
C PHE A 90 4.51 -27.59 7.19
N SER A 91 5.73 -27.87 6.70
CA SER A 91 6.00 -28.83 5.63
C SER A 91 5.66 -30.29 5.99
N ASP A 92 5.39 -30.58 7.25
CA ASP A 92 4.87 -31.87 7.74
C ASP A 92 3.34 -31.94 7.73
N GLY A 93 2.66 -30.89 7.23
CA GLY A 93 1.21 -30.81 7.16
C GLY A 93 0.53 -30.37 8.46
N LEU A 94 1.29 -30.02 9.50
CA LEU A 94 0.72 -29.54 10.75
C LEU A 94 0.47 -28.03 10.70
N ALA A 95 -0.71 -27.62 11.17
CA ALA A 95 -1.05 -26.21 11.39
C ALA A 95 -0.89 -25.90 12.89
N LYS A 96 -0.28 -24.76 13.21
CA LYS A 96 -0.04 -24.31 14.59
C LYS A 96 -0.47 -22.87 14.76
N ASP A 97 -1.10 -22.55 15.89
CA ASP A 97 -1.28 -21.19 16.35
C ASP A 97 0.09 -20.61 16.77
N VAL A 98 0.50 -19.56 16.09
CA VAL A 98 1.76 -18.86 16.31
C VAL A 98 1.55 -17.41 16.73
N THR A 99 0.36 -17.05 17.14
CA THR A 99 -0.03 -15.69 17.51
C THR A 99 0.95 -15.05 18.47
N ASP A 100 1.30 -15.74 19.55
CA ASP A 100 2.22 -15.24 20.57
C ASP A 100 3.70 -15.18 20.12
N LEU A 101 4.03 -15.79 18.99
CA LEU A 101 5.38 -15.80 18.41
C LEU A 101 5.49 -14.90 17.17
N ALA A 102 4.37 -14.46 16.64
CA ALA A 102 4.30 -13.61 15.47
C ALA A 102 4.50 -12.13 15.84
N VAL A 103 4.88 -11.33 14.88
CA VAL A 103 5.00 -9.88 15.01
C VAL A 103 3.86 -9.23 14.25
N PHE A 104 3.01 -8.51 14.97
CA PHE A 104 1.91 -7.74 14.41
C PHE A 104 2.31 -6.28 14.23
N THR A 105 1.92 -5.69 13.12
CA THR A 105 2.08 -4.26 12.83
C THR A 105 0.81 -3.71 12.20
N VAL A 106 0.58 -2.42 12.37
CA VAL A 106 -0.53 -1.70 11.76
C VAL A 106 0.01 -0.61 10.85
N SER A 107 -0.64 -0.39 9.70
CA SER A 107 -0.19 0.60 8.72
C SER A 107 -0.51 2.05 9.12
N ASP A 108 -1.53 2.26 9.97
CA ASP A 108 -1.98 3.58 10.40
C ASP A 108 -2.49 3.54 11.86
N GLU A 109 -1.69 4.08 12.75
CA GLU A 109 -1.98 4.16 14.18
C GLU A 109 -3.10 5.16 14.52
N ALA A 110 -3.43 6.08 13.62
CA ALA A 110 -4.58 6.97 13.78
C ALA A 110 -5.92 6.25 13.55
N VAL A 111 -5.89 5.10 12.88
CA VAL A 111 -7.09 4.25 12.66
C VAL A 111 -7.22 3.20 13.75
N ALA A 112 -6.15 2.48 14.05
CA ALA A 112 -6.13 1.41 15.04
C ALA A 112 -4.72 1.17 15.58
N THR A 113 -4.62 0.59 16.78
CA THR A 113 -3.37 0.08 17.35
C THR A 113 -3.43 -1.44 17.45
N VAL A 114 -2.28 -2.11 17.45
CA VAL A 114 -2.18 -3.56 17.63
C VAL A 114 -1.21 -3.91 18.74
N SER A 115 -1.60 -4.80 19.64
CA SER A 115 -0.75 -5.35 20.70
C SER A 115 0.02 -6.59 20.23
N ALA A 116 1.02 -7.00 21.00
CA ALA A 116 1.88 -8.14 20.67
C ALA A 116 1.12 -9.47 20.57
N ASP A 117 0.00 -9.61 21.28
CA ASP A 117 -0.89 -10.76 21.25
C ASP A 117 -1.93 -10.73 20.11
N GLY A 118 -1.79 -9.78 19.17
CA GLY A 118 -2.67 -9.66 18.01
C GLY A 118 -4.02 -8.98 18.29
N ARG A 119 -4.19 -8.35 19.45
CA ARG A 119 -5.40 -7.59 19.74
C ARG A 119 -5.33 -6.22 19.10
N VAL A 120 -6.22 -5.97 18.15
CA VAL A 120 -6.38 -4.67 17.50
C VAL A 120 -7.45 -3.87 18.22
N THR A 121 -7.13 -2.62 18.51
CA THR A 121 -8.02 -1.67 19.19
C THR A 121 -8.16 -0.41 18.33
N ARG A 122 -9.37 0.06 18.14
CA ARG A 122 -9.66 1.35 17.50
C ARG A 122 -8.88 2.46 18.20
N ALA A 123 -8.25 3.38 17.45
CA ALA A 123 -7.36 4.39 18.03
C ALA A 123 -8.09 5.34 18.98
N ASP A 124 -9.24 5.87 18.57
CA ASP A 124 -10.12 6.73 19.37
C ASP A 124 -11.56 6.75 18.83
N GLU A 125 -12.43 7.55 19.45
CA GLU A 125 -13.82 7.68 19.04
C GLU A 125 -14.02 8.35 17.67
N LYS A 126 -13.05 9.11 17.21
CA LYS A 126 -13.06 9.82 15.92
C LYS A 126 -12.34 9.04 14.82
N ALA A 127 -11.67 7.95 15.18
CA ALA A 127 -10.94 7.14 14.24
C ALA A 127 -11.82 6.70 13.08
N ARG A 128 -11.36 6.96 11.86
CA ARG A 128 -12.00 6.54 10.61
C ARG A 128 -10.94 6.24 9.56
N GLY A 129 -11.20 5.27 8.75
CA GLY A 129 -10.26 4.88 7.71
C GLY A 129 -10.06 3.38 7.65
N GLN A 130 -9.15 2.97 6.80
CA GLN A 130 -8.72 1.59 6.68
C GLN A 130 -7.29 1.45 7.15
N ALA A 131 -7.04 0.41 7.93
CA ALA A 131 -5.69 0.01 8.30
C ALA A 131 -5.42 -1.43 7.84
N ALA A 132 -4.18 -1.68 7.42
CA ALA A 132 -3.66 -3.00 7.19
C ALA A 132 -3.02 -3.53 8.47
N ILE A 133 -3.45 -4.70 8.92
CA ILE A 133 -2.82 -5.45 9.99
C ILE A 133 -1.92 -6.50 9.33
N THR A 134 -0.62 -6.31 9.44
CA THR A 134 0.36 -7.23 8.88
C THR A 134 0.92 -8.09 9.99
N VAL A 135 0.89 -9.39 9.79
CA VAL A 135 1.50 -10.39 10.68
C VAL A 135 2.72 -11.00 10.00
N ARG A 136 3.79 -11.14 10.75
CA ARG A 136 5.01 -11.81 10.28
C ARG A 136 5.42 -12.91 11.27
N TYR A 137 5.66 -14.08 10.73
CA TYR A 137 6.22 -15.21 11.46
C TYR A 137 7.29 -15.89 10.61
N LEU A 138 8.51 -15.99 11.13
CA LEU A 138 9.69 -16.46 10.40
C LEU A 138 9.86 -15.70 9.07
N GLU A 139 9.85 -16.42 7.95
CA GLU A 139 9.99 -15.86 6.59
C GLU A 139 8.64 -15.54 5.93
N GLN A 140 7.52 -15.86 6.60
CA GLN A 140 6.17 -15.66 6.07
C GLN A 140 5.57 -14.35 6.57
N MET A 141 4.78 -13.73 5.73
CA MET A 141 4.05 -12.51 6.03
C MET A 141 2.65 -12.56 5.40
N GLU A 142 1.65 -12.11 6.15
CA GLU A 142 0.26 -12.04 5.69
C GLU A 142 -0.39 -10.75 6.16
N THR A 143 -1.41 -10.28 5.45
CA THR A 143 -2.06 -9.00 5.75
C THR A 143 -3.57 -9.13 5.70
N SER A 144 -4.23 -8.56 6.70
CA SER A 144 -5.68 -8.40 6.76
C SER A 144 -6.05 -6.92 6.88
N PHE A 145 -7.11 -6.50 6.19
CA PHE A 145 -7.58 -5.12 6.24
C PHE A 145 -8.80 -5.00 7.16
N LEU A 146 -8.80 -3.97 7.99
CA LEU A 146 -9.95 -3.55 8.78
C LEU A 146 -10.30 -2.08 8.53
N THR A 147 -11.52 -1.71 8.87
CA THR A 147 -12.02 -0.34 8.73
C THR A 147 -12.55 0.16 10.06
N ALA A 148 -12.08 1.30 10.55
CA ALA A 148 -12.74 2.02 11.62
C ALA A 148 -13.87 2.88 11.03
N VAL A 149 -15.08 2.68 11.54
CA VAL A 149 -16.30 3.38 11.10
C VAL A 149 -16.70 4.40 12.18
N PRO A 150 -16.96 5.65 11.83
CA PRO A 150 -17.21 6.71 12.81
C PRO A 150 -18.55 6.59 13.55
N GLU A 151 -19.59 6.04 12.93
CA GLU A 151 -20.96 5.91 13.48
C GLU A 151 -21.49 7.27 13.99
N THR A 152 -21.48 8.28 13.12
CA THR A 152 -21.95 9.62 13.45
C THR A 152 -23.48 9.62 13.56
N GLU A 153 -24.01 10.05 14.71
CA GLU A 153 -25.45 10.15 14.91
C GLU A 153 -26.07 11.14 13.91
N GLY A 154 -27.16 10.72 13.27
CA GLY A 154 -27.86 11.54 12.27
C GLY A 154 -27.14 11.64 10.92
N PHE A 155 -26.10 10.85 10.67
CA PHE A 155 -25.44 10.85 9.35
C PHE A 155 -26.44 10.43 8.26
N ASN A 156 -26.57 11.31 7.25
CA ASN A 156 -27.39 11.07 6.08
C ASN A 156 -26.55 11.17 4.81
N TRP A 157 -26.53 10.10 4.03
CA TRP A 157 -25.82 10.09 2.74
C TRP A 157 -26.64 10.84 1.68
N PRO A 158 -26.08 11.86 1.01
CA PRO A 158 -26.81 12.58 -0.02
C PRO A 158 -27.04 11.70 -1.28
N ALA A 159 -28.07 12.05 -2.05
CA ALA A 159 -28.26 11.47 -3.38
C ALA A 159 -27.21 12.07 -4.33
N LEU A 160 -26.24 11.27 -4.73
CA LEU A 160 -25.17 11.68 -5.65
C LEU A 160 -25.42 11.06 -7.03
N HIS A 161 -25.06 11.83 -8.07
CA HIS A 161 -25.05 11.29 -9.43
C HIS A 161 -23.85 10.36 -9.62
N GLU A 162 -24.08 9.23 -10.25
CA GLU A 162 -23.07 8.23 -10.58
C GLU A 162 -22.99 8.08 -12.10
N SER A 163 -21.85 8.43 -12.67
CA SER A 163 -21.61 8.41 -14.12
C SER A 163 -21.11 7.05 -14.60
N ASN A 164 -20.43 6.29 -13.73
CA ASN A 164 -19.86 4.99 -14.07
C ASN A 164 -19.64 4.12 -12.81
N TYR A 165 -19.16 2.89 -13.01
CA TYR A 165 -18.93 1.92 -11.93
C TYR A 165 -17.89 2.37 -10.89
N VAL A 166 -16.96 3.26 -11.27
CA VAL A 166 -15.95 3.80 -10.34
C VAL A 166 -16.63 4.67 -9.30
N ASP A 167 -17.61 5.50 -9.71
CA ASP A 167 -18.37 6.34 -8.78
C ASP A 167 -19.11 5.48 -7.75
N ASN A 168 -19.73 4.38 -8.18
CA ASN A 168 -20.40 3.44 -7.30
C ASN A 168 -19.44 2.90 -6.21
N LEU A 169 -18.24 2.47 -6.60
CA LEU A 169 -17.25 1.94 -5.67
C LEU A 169 -16.73 3.01 -4.71
N VAL A 170 -16.43 4.20 -5.24
CA VAL A 170 -15.95 5.35 -4.46
C VAL A 170 -17.02 5.82 -3.49
N HIS A 171 -18.26 6.01 -3.95
CA HIS A 171 -19.37 6.44 -3.11
C HIS A 171 -19.71 5.41 -2.02
N ALA A 172 -19.70 4.13 -2.34
CA ALA A 172 -19.89 3.08 -1.33
C ALA A 172 -18.82 3.17 -0.23
N ARG A 173 -17.56 3.43 -0.60
CA ARG A 173 -16.48 3.59 0.35
C ARG A 173 -16.59 4.87 1.17
N LEU A 174 -16.90 6.00 0.55
CA LEU A 174 -17.09 7.28 1.21
C LEU A 174 -18.27 7.21 2.19
N LYS A 175 -19.39 6.59 1.77
CA LYS A 175 -20.57 6.36 2.63
C LYS A 175 -20.21 5.51 3.85
N GLN A 176 -19.45 4.42 3.68
CA GLN A 176 -18.99 3.57 4.77
C GLN A 176 -18.15 4.35 5.79
N LEU A 177 -17.34 5.28 5.32
CA LEU A 177 -16.49 6.13 6.17
C LEU A 177 -17.16 7.42 6.59
N GLU A 178 -18.42 7.63 6.18
CA GLU A 178 -19.21 8.84 6.46
C GLU A 178 -18.50 10.14 5.97
N TYR A 179 -17.83 10.07 4.82
CA TYR A 179 -17.29 11.23 4.13
C TYR A 179 -18.27 11.71 3.07
N ILE A 180 -18.81 12.90 3.23
CA ILE A 180 -19.63 13.54 2.22
C ILE A 180 -18.71 14.20 1.20
N PRO A 181 -18.81 13.85 -0.10
CA PRO A 181 -18.08 14.54 -1.16
C PRO A 181 -18.39 16.04 -1.17
N ALA A 182 -17.40 16.84 -1.56
CA ALA A 182 -17.61 18.24 -1.80
C ALA A 182 -18.59 18.46 -2.98
N GLU A 183 -19.21 19.63 -3.04
CA GLU A 183 -20.02 20.04 -4.18
C GLU A 183 -19.17 20.09 -5.48
N GLN A 184 -19.85 20.05 -6.61
CA GLN A 184 -19.17 20.20 -7.90
C GLN A 184 -18.44 21.53 -7.98
N THR A 185 -17.24 21.50 -8.54
CA THR A 185 -16.43 22.72 -8.72
C THR A 185 -17.12 23.71 -9.68
N LEU A 186 -16.84 24.99 -9.49
CA LEU A 186 -17.27 26.03 -10.42
C LEU A 186 -16.64 25.82 -11.81
N ASP A 187 -17.30 26.32 -12.84
CA ASP A 187 -16.82 26.21 -14.23
C ASP A 187 -15.42 26.80 -14.44
N SER A 188 -15.08 27.88 -13.76
CA SER A 188 -13.75 28.48 -13.81
C SER A 188 -12.65 27.58 -13.23
N GLU A 189 -12.96 26.89 -12.14
CA GLU A 189 -12.03 25.93 -11.53
C GLU A 189 -11.94 24.66 -12.38
N PHE A 190 -13.08 24.13 -12.84
CA PHE A 190 -13.13 22.99 -13.74
C PHE A 190 -12.29 23.22 -14.98
N LEU A 191 -12.48 24.36 -15.67
CA LEU A 191 -11.74 24.71 -16.88
C LEU A 191 -10.22 24.70 -16.64
N ARG A 192 -9.77 25.35 -15.58
CA ARG A 192 -8.34 25.37 -15.22
C ARG A 192 -7.79 23.96 -14.96
N ARG A 193 -8.52 23.16 -14.19
CA ARG A 193 -8.09 21.82 -13.81
C ARG A 193 -8.04 20.88 -14.99
N VAL A 194 -9.08 20.85 -15.82
CA VAL A 194 -9.12 19.95 -16.98
C VAL A 194 -8.02 20.27 -18.00
N TYR A 195 -7.70 21.54 -18.22
CA TYR A 195 -6.58 21.93 -19.07
C TYR A 195 -5.24 21.41 -18.53
N LEU A 196 -4.98 21.62 -17.25
CA LEU A 196 -3.75 21.13 -16.60
C LEU A 196 -3.67 19.61 -16.60
N ASP A 197 -4.77 18.92 -16.30
CA ASP A 197 -4.80 17.47 -16.20
C ASP A 197 -4.66 16.78 -17.58
N VAL A 198 -5.23 17.39 -18.63
CA VAL A 198 -5.25 16.77 -19.96
C VAL A 198 -4.08 17.23 -20.85
N THR A 199 -3.67 18.49 -20.75
CA THR A 199 -2.66 19.07 -21.65
C THR A 199 -1.40 19.57 -20.96
N GLY A 200 -1.41 19.69 -19.63
CA GLY A 200 -0.32 20.31 -18.86
C GLY A 200 -0.22 21.82 -19.02
N LEU A 201 -1.17 22.45 -19.70
CA LEU A 201 -1.18 23.88 -20.01
C LEU A 201 -2.35 24.60 -19.32
N LEU A 202 -2.31 25.94 -19.35
CA LEU A 202 -3.44 26.76 -18.93
C LEU A 202 -4.29 27.13 -20.16
N PRO A 203 -5.62 27.30 -19.99
CA PRO A 203 -6.46 27.82 -21.07
C PRO A 203 -6.07 29.26 -21.43
N SER A 204 -6.31 29.64 -22.70
CA SER A 204 -6.15 31.05 -23.12
C SER A 204 -7.24 31.93 -22.49
N VAL A 205 -7.02 33.23 -22.53
CA VAL A 205 -8.02 34.22 -22.06
C VAL A 205 -9.29 34.14 -22.89
N GLU A 206 -9.15 33.97 -24.20
CA GLU A 206 -10.24 33.81 -25.14
C GLU A 206 -11.06 32.58 -24.84
N THR A 207 -10.44 31.42 -24.78
CA THR A 207 -11.07 30.13 -24.41
C THR A 207 -11.78 30.22 -23.06
N THR A 208 -11.16 30.90 -22.11
CA THR A 208 -11.75 31.08 -20.77
C THR A 208 -13.06 31.88 -20.85
N ARG A 209 -13.07 32.97 -21.62
CA ARG A 209 -14.28 33.81 -21.80
C ARG A 209 -15.39 33.05 -22.51
N GLU A 210 -15.05 32.33 -23.57
CA GLU A 210 -16.00 31.53 -24.35
C GLU A 210 -16.64 30.45 -23.51
N PHE A 211 -15.84 29.65 -22.82
CA PHE A 211 -16.34 28.57 -21.96
C PHE A 211 -17.22 29.08 -20.82
N LEU A 212 -16.85 30.20 -20.17
CA LEU A 212 -17.65 30.75 -19.07
C LEU A 212 -18.94 31.41 -19.59
N ALA A 213 -18.98 31.90 -20.84
CA ALA A 213 -20.17 32.45 -21.45
C ALA A 213 -21.12 31.37 -21.99
N ASP A 214 -20.61 30.19 -22.31
CA ASP A 214 -21.41 29.06 -22.77
C ASP A 214 -22.33 28.53 -21.68
N ARG A 215 -23.61 28.34 -22.01
CA ARG A 215 -24.65 27.82 -21.12
C ARG A 215 -25.12 26.41 -21.49
N SER A 216 -24.44 25.77 -22.41
CA SER A 216 -24.76 24.40 -22.83
C SER A 216 -24.57 23.42 -21.66
N ALA A 217 -25.49 22.47 -21.52
CA ALA A 217 -25.47 21.51 -20.43
C ALA A 217 -24.28 20.53 -20.54
N ASP A 218 -23.82 20.29 -21.76
CA ASP A 218 -22.76 19.36 -22.14
C ASP A 218 -21.39 19.99 -22.35
N LYS A 219 -21.25 21.31 -22.16
CA LYS A 219 -20.01 22.07 -22.43
C LYS A 219 -18.75 21.45 -21.77
N ARG A 220 -18.88 20.87 -20.56
CA ARG A 220 -17.76 20.21 -19.87
C ARG A 220 -17.32 18.94 -20.59
N ALA A 221 -18.27 18.13 -21.04
CA ALA A 221 -17.98 16.90 -21.77
C ALA A 221 -17.36 17.23 -23.14
N THR A 222 -17.96 18.17 -23.87
CA THR A 222 -17.43 18.66 -25.15
C THR A 222 -15.99 19.17 -25.05
N LEU A 223 -15.71 19.97 -24.02
CA LEU A 223 -14.33 20.45 -23.77
C LEU A 223 -13.35 19.32 -23.49
N ILE A 224 -13.75 18.31 -22.70
CA ILE A 224 -12.90 17.13 -22.44
C ILE A 224 -12.56 16.43 -23.75
N ASP A 225 -13.55 16.17 -24.60
CA ASP A 225 -13.36 15.48 -25.88
C ASP A 225 -12.43 16.27 -26.82
N GLU A 226 -12.60 17.60 -26.89
CA GLU A 226 -11.72 18.49 -27.67
C GLU A 226 -10.28 18.45 -27.16
N LEU A 227 -10.07 18.54 -25.86
CA LEU A 227 -8.74 18.47 -25.26
C LEU A 227 -8.06 17.13 -25.47
N LEU A 228 -8.79 16.02 -25.32
CA LEU A 228 -8.26 14.69 -25.57
C LEU A 228 -7.85 14.46 -27.03
N ALA A 229 -8.53 15.13 -27.98
CA ALA A 229 -8.20 15.08 -29.40
C ALA A 229 -7.06 16.05 -29.79
N SER A 230 -6.60 16.90 -28.88
CA SER A 230 -5.59 17.93 -29.17
C SER A 230 -4.17 17.37 -29.29
N SER A 231 -3.32 18.07 -30.06
CA SER A 231 -1.88 17.75 -30.14
C SER A 231 -1.16 18.00 -28.81
N GLU A 232 -1.66 18.90 -27.98
CA GLU A 232 -1.14 19.24 -26.67
C GLU A 232 -1.29 18.07 -25.71
N HIS A 233 -2.44 17.35 -25.77
CA HIS A 233 -2.63 16.10 -25.03
C HIS A 233 -1.57 15.06 -25.40
N ALA A 234 -1.36 14.80 -26.68
CA ALA A 234 -0.36 13.84 -27.13
C ALA A 234 1.05 14.19 -26.67
N LYS A 235 1.42 15.49 -26.71
CA LYS A 235 2.70 15.99 -26.21
C LYS A 235 2.84 15.79 -24.70
N PHE A 236 1.79 16.10 -23.95
CA PHE A 236 1.79 15.97 -22.49
C PHE A 236 1.88 14.50 -22.06
N GLN A 237 1.10 13.62 -22.69
CA GLN A 237 1.21 12.18 -22.46
C GLN A 237 2.61 11.65 -22.81
N THR A 238 3.19 12.14 -23.89
CA THR A 238 4.57 11.75 -24.29
C THR A 238 5.59 12.17 -23.23
N LEU A 239 5.42 13.33 -22.61
CA LEU A 239 6.30 13.77 -21.52
C LEU A 239 6.21 12.83 -20.32
N GLN A 240 4.99 12.52 -19.86
CA GLN A 240 4.75 11.65 -18.71
C GLN A 240 5.25 10.22 -18.94
N TRP A 241 4.98 9.67 -20.12
CA TRP A 241 5.47 8.33 -20.48
C TRP A 241 6.98 8.32 -20.71
N GLY A 242 7.55 9.41 -21.22
CA GLY A 242 8.99 9.56 -21.35
C GLY A 242 9.72 9.47 -20.02
N ASP A 243 9.16 10.07 -18.98
CA ASP A 243 9.67 9.98 -17.60
C ASP A 243 9.49 8.57 -17.04
N THR A 244 8.31 7.97 -17.22
CA THR A 244 8.01 6.60 -16.76
C THR A 244 8.95 5.57 -17.40
N LEU A 245 9.20 5.67 -18.70
CA LEU A 245 10.09 4.79 -19.45
C LEU A 245 11.57 5.17 -19.32
N ARG A 246 11.88 6.21 -18.53
CA ARG A 246 13.26 6.70 -18.25
C ARG A 246 14.06 6.97 -19.51
N ILE A 247 13.45 7.63 -20.49
CA ILE A 247 14.10 7.98 -21.74
C ILE A 247 15.15 9.07 -21.48
N ARG A 248 16.42 8.68 -21.51
CA ARG A 248 17.57 9.57 -21.23
C ARG A 248 18.65 9.38 -22.27
N ASN A 249 19.37 10.45 -22.61
CA ASN A 249 20.56 10.38 -23.47
C ASN A 249 21.66 9.46 -22.96
N ALA A 250 21.71 9.23 -21.64
CA ALA A 250 22.68 8.30 -21.04
C ALA A 250 22.35 6.82 -21.32
N SER A 251 21.11 6.49 -21.62
CA SER A 251 20.65 5.10 -21.87
C SER A 251 20.45 4.83 -23.36
N VAL A 252 20.19 5.86 -24.14
CA VAL A 252 19.86 5.77 -25.57
C VAL A 252 20.61 6.87 -26.31
N SER A 253 21.12 6.62 -27.52
CA SER A 253 21.75 7.66 -28.32
C SER A 253 20.82 8.84 -28.60
N SER A 254 21.33 10.06 -28.72
CA SER A 254 20.49 11.24 -28.99
C SER A 254 19.54 11.10 -30.20
N PRO A 255 19.94 10.50 -31.33
CA PRO A 255 19.02 10.18 -32.43
C PRO A 255 17.95 9.15 -32.04
N GLY A 256 18.30 8.15 -31.21
CA GLY A 256 17.35 7.15 -30.71
C GLY A 256 16.29 7.77 -29.80
N VAL A 257 16.70 8.66 -28.88
CA VAL A 257 15.76 9.42 -28.01
C VAL A 257 14.74 10.20 -28.85
N PHE A 258 15.22 10.89 -29.90
CA PHE A 258 14.32 11.66 -30.77
C PHE A 258 13.33 10.77 -31.54
N LYS A 259 13.78 9.62 -32.05
CA LYS A 259 12.90 8.65 -32.74
C LYS A 259 11.88 8.05 -31.80
N PHE A 260 12.30 7.67 -30.58
CA PHE A 260 11.39 7.14 -29.57
C PHE A 260 10.34 8.17 -29.12
N TYR A 261 10.77 9.41 -28.90
CA TYR A 261 9.86 10.52 -28.62
C TYR A 261 8.81 10.70 -29.72
N ARG A 262 9.22 10.67 -30.98
CA ARG A 262 8.30 10.76 -32.12
C ARG A 262 7.36 9.58 -32.22
N TRP A 263 7.80 8.37 -31.89
CA TRP A 263 6.95 7.19 -31.84
C TRP A 263 5.90 7.33 -30.74
N LEU A 264 6.26 7.82 -29.55
CA LEU A 264 5.32 8.10 -28.45
C LEU A 264 4.25 9.12 -28.88
N ILE A 265 4.67 10.28 -29.42
CA ILE A 265 3.71 11.30 -29.91
C ILE A 265 2.71 10.69 -30.88
N ARG A 266 3.19 9.97 -31.90
CA ARG A 266 2.31 9.34 -32.90
C ARG A 266 1.37 8.31 -32.27
N SER A 267 1.85 7.57 -31.31
CA SER A 267 1.04 6.57 -30.59
C SER A 267 -0.13 7.23 -29.85
N PHE A 268 0.10 8.38 -29.21
CA PHE A 268 -0.96 9.13 -28.53
C PHE A 268 -1.85 9.91 -29.49
N GLU A 269 -1.31 10.54 -30.54
CA GLU A 269 -2.10 11.21 -31.58
C GLU A 269 -3.07 10.25 -32.29
N GLN A 270 -2.67 9.01 -32.48
CA GLN A 270 -3.47 7.96 -33.11
C GLN A 270 -4.36 7.21 -32.12
N ASN A 271 -4.35 7.57 -30.86
CA ASN A 271 -5.04 6.87 -29.79
C ASN A 271 -4.79 5.34 -29.88
N LYS A 272 -3.49 4.95 -30.00
CA LYS A 272 -3.11 3.53 -30.16
C LYS A 272 -3.64 2.71 -28.99
N PRO A 273 -4.30 1.55 -29.22
CA PRO A 273 -4.75 0.66 -28.17
C PRO A 273 -3.59 0.28 -27.24
N TYR A 274 -3.85 0.29 -25.92
CA TYR A 274 -2.81 0.08 -24.92
C TYR A 274 -2.12 -1.28 -25.01
N ASP A 275 -2.86 -2.32 -25.36
CA ASP A 275 -2.30 -3.66 -25.58
C ASP A 275 -1.31 -3.69 -26.75
N GLN A 276 -1.61 -2.98 -27.85
CA GLN A 276 -0.71 -2.83 -28.98
C GLN A 276 0.52 -1.99 -28.58
N PHE A 277 0.33 -0.88 -27.87
CA PHE A 277 1.40 -0.03 -27.36
C PHE A 277 2.37 -0.83 -26.47
N ALA A 278 1.83 -1.56 -25.49
CA ALA A 278 2.62 -2.38 -24.59
C ALA A 278 3.33 -3.54 -25.33
N ARG A 279 2.68 -4.17 -26.29
CA ARG A 279 3.27 -5.24 -27.11
C ARG A 279 4.47 -4.72 -27.92
N GLU A 280 4.32 -3.60 -28.60
CA GLU A 280 5.40 -2.99 -29.37
C GLU A 280 6.62 -2.69 -28.49
N LEU A 281 6.40 -2.12 -27.28
CA LEU A 281 7.47 -1.85 -26.31
C LEU A 281 8.18 -3.12 -25.82
N LEU A 282 7.43 -4.18 -25.54
CA LEU A 282 7.99 -5.41 -24.93
C LEU A 282 8.63 -6.34 -25.96
N THR A 283 8.21 -6.29 -27.22
CA THR A 283 8.72 -7.17 -28.27
C THR A 283 9.70 -6.50 -29.21
N SER A 284 9.90 -5.18 -29.07
CA SER A 284 10.90 -4.45 -29.84
C SER A 284 12.29 -5.02 -29.58
N SER A 285 13.08 -5.22 -30.63
CA SER A 285 14.43 -5.72 -30.57
C SER A 285 15.33 -5.00 -31.57
N GLY A 286 16.62 -4.97 -31.29
CA GLY A 286 17.60 -4.30 -32.13
C GLY A 286 17.97 -2.89 -31.64
N SER A 287 18.37 -2.04 -32.55
CA SER A 287 18.79 -0.67 -32.25
C SER A 287 17.56 0.23 -32.05
N SER A 288 17.53 1.03 -30.98
CA SER A 288 16.52 2.08 -30.79
C SER A 288 16.46 3.12 -31.90
N PHE A 289 17.46 3.15 -32.80
CA PHE A 289 17.44 3.95 -34.01
C PHE A 289 16.62 3.31 -35.13
N GLU A 290 16.58 2.00 -35.23
CA GLU A 290 15.82 1.24 -36.25
C GLU A 290 14.42 0.92 -35.75
N ASN A 291 14.31 0.46 -34.52
CA ASN A 291 13.08 0.12 -33.82
C ASN A 291 12.90 1.04 -32.60
N PRO A 292 12.22 2.17 -32.75
CA PRO A 292 12.10 3.16 -31.70
C PRO A 292 11.10 2.82 -30.58
N ALA A 293 10.35 1.73 -30.71
CA ALA A 293 9.41 1.27 -29.67
C ALA A 293 10.13 0.59 -28.51
#